data_7df5358ec3f6958fe663fc196515e3bd
#
_entry.id   7df5358ec3f6958fe663fc196515e3bd
#
_cell.length_a   1.000
_cell.length_b   1.000
_cell.length_c   1.000
_cell.angle_alpha   90.00
_cell.angle_beta   90.00
_cell.angle_gamma   90.00
#
_symmetry.space_group_name_H-M   'P 1'
#
loop_
_entity.id
_entity.type
_entity.pdbx_description
1 polymer ?
#
loop_
_entity_poly.entity_id
_entity_poly.type
_entity_poly.pdbx_seq_one_letter_code
_entity_poly.pdbx_strand_id
1 'polypeptide(L)'
;MNSEISTLVPDPKTFKEKKKEQEQYFFTDKVLEQIIKSFQYFENIVCICAPTLADAFWRFLKKDVYCIDIDDRFNYLPKFIHCNITKDEIKFPNDFKPDLIIVDPPFFGLNLKDLLNFVNKVSKNDNKIKLAIGYLIREEKNLLITFKDYNLQMTKFNMEYRTVDQTKWKNYGMYTNFECGKFKFE
;
A
#
# COMPACT_ATOMS: atom_id res chain seq x y z
N MET A 1 -17.69 -19.52 -6.18
CA MET A 1 -16.54 -18.60 -6.03
C MET A 1 -16.50 -17.88 -4.66
N ASN A 2 -17.33 -18.30 -3.69
CA ASN A 2 -17.44 -17.63 -2.37
C ASN A 2 -16.73 -18.34 -1.20
N SER A 3 -16.06 -19.47 -1.40
CA SER A 3 -15.43 -20.25 -0.32
C SER A 3 -13.91 -20.17 -0.26
N GLU A 4 -13.24 -19.58 -1.26
CA GLU A 4 -11.77 -19.49 -1.30
C GLU A 4 -11.21 -18.17 -0.78
N ILE A 5 -12.06 -17.18 -0.54
CA ILE A 5 -11.64 -15.82 -0.11
C ILE A 5 -11.30 -15.78 1.38
N SER A 6 -11.72 -16.77 2.17
CA SER A 6 -11.49 -16.79 3.63
C SER A 6 -10.02 -17.01 4.05
N THR A 7 -9.11 -17.23 3.09
CA THR A 7 -7.68 -17.49 3.35
C THR A 7 -6.77 -16.39 2.83
N LEU A 8 -7.32 -15.22 2.48
CA LEU A 8 -6.61 -14.10 1.87
C LEU A 8 -5.55 -13.45 2.75
N VAL A 9 -5.73 -13.50 4.05
CA VAL A 9 -4.76 -12.97 4.99
C VAL A 9 -4.24 -14.12 5.80
N PRO A 10 -2.93 -14.27 5.97
CA PRO A 10 -2.39 -15.19 6.96
C PRO A 10 -3.14 -14.98 8.27
N ASP A 11 -3.67 -16.07 8.86
CA ASP A 11 -4.48 -16.00 10.08
C ASP A 11 -3.75 -15.11 11.10
N PRO A 12 -4.37 -14.01 11.59
CA PRO A 12 -3.75 -13.17 12.61
C PRO A 12 -3.31 -13.94 13.86
N LYS A 13 -3.88 -15.14 14.12
CA LYS A 13 -3.48 -16.04 15.20
C LYS A 13 -2.16 -16.77 14.91
N THR A 14 -1.76 -16.95 13.66
CA THR A 14 -0.47 -17.51 13.28
C THR A 14 0.65 -16.47 13.30
N PHE A 15 0.31 -15.18 13.25
CA PHE A 15 1.23 -14.08 13.46
C PHE A 15 1.34 -13.84 14.99
N LYS A 16 2.05 -14.73 15.68
CA LYS A 16 2.36 -14.57 17.10
C LYS A 16 3.01 -13.23 17.34
N GLU A 17 2.36 -12.46 18.23
CA GLU A 17 2.82 -11.23 18.89
C GLU A 17 3.30 -10.12 17.95
N LYS A 18 2.41 -9.12 17.80
CA LYS A 18 2.80 -7.79 17.35
C LYS A 18 3.93 -7.29 18.24
N LYS A 19 5.11 -7.09 17.71
CA LYS A 19 6.01 -6.13 18.31
C LYS A 19 5.27 -4.80 18.24
N LYS A 20 4.99 -4.15 19.36
CA LYS A 20 4.34 -2.83 19.44
C LYS A 20 5.04 -1.75 18.59
N GLU A 21 6.25 -2.03 18.13
CA GLU A 21 7.11 -1.20 17.30
C GLU A 21 6.82 -1.30 15.81
N GLN A 22 6.06 -2.31 15.36
CA GLN A 22 5.65 -2.50 13.97
C GLN A 22 4.14 -2.28 13.89
N GLU A 23 3.74 -1.05 13.58
CA GLU A 23 2.34 -0.75 13.27
C GLU A 23 1.97 -1.43 11.97
N GLN A 24 1.29 -2.58 12.08
CA GLN A 24 0.77 -3.30 10.93
C GLN A 24 -0.76 -3.23 10.95
N TYR A 25 -1.30 -2.49 10.00
CA TYR A 25 -2.73 -2.42 9.73
C TYR A 25 -3.03 -3.28 8.50
N PHE A 26 -3.76 -4.37 8.69
CA PHE A 26 -4.10 -5.29 7.61
C PHE A 26 -5.48 -4.97 7.05
N PHE A 27 -5.57 -4.79 5.75
CA PHE A 27 -6.84 -4.61 5.06
C PHE A 27 -7.79 -5.78 5.29
N THR A 28 -9.11 -5.51 5.24
CA THR A 28 -10.12 -6.57 5.16
C THR A 28 -10.04 -7.27 3.80
N ASP A 29 -10.54 -8.51 3.71
CA ASP A 29 -10.57 -9.27 2.45
C ASP A 29 -11.33 -8.50 1.37
N LYS A 30 -12.44 -7.85 1.75
CA LYS A 30 -13.25 -7.02 0.86
C LYS A 30 -12.43 -5.89 0.23
N VAL A 31 -11.63 -5.19 1.04
CA VAL A 31 -10.76 -4.11 0.55
C VAL A 31 -9.67 -4.66 -0.35
N LEU A 32 -8.99 -5.75 0.04
CA LEU A 32 -7.98 -6.40 -0.79
C LEU A 32 -8.57 -6.80 -2.16
N GLU A 33 -9.72 -7.48 -2.17
CA GLU A 33 -10.39 -7.88 -3.40
C GLU A 33 -10.72 -6.68 -4.31
N GLN A 34 -11.22 -5.60 -3.73
CA GLN A 34 -11.56 -4.39 -4.50
C GLN A 34 -10.32 -3.71 -5.09
N ILE A 35 -9.22 -3.64 -4.32
CA ILE A 35 -7.96 -3.06 -4.79
C ILE A 35 -7.38 -3.90 -5.94
N ILE A 36 -7.20 -5.22 -5.73
CA ILE A 36 -6.59 -6.07 -6.76
C ILE A 36 -7.42 -6.12 -8.04
N LYS A 37 -8.76 -6.15 -7.95
CA LYS A 37 -9.66 -6.07 -9.12
C LYS A 37 -9.55 -4.74 -9.86
N SER A 38 -9.40 -3.63 -9.12
CA SER A 38 -9.27 -2.30 -9.73
C SER A 38 -7.91 -2.13 -10.42
N PHE A 39 -6.85 -2.73 -9.86
CA PHE A 39 -5.48 -2.51 -10.32
C PHE A 39 -4.88 -3.70 -11.07
N GLN A 40 -5.65 -4.72 -11.40
CA GLN A 40 -5.18 -5.95 -12.06
C GLN A 40 -4.47 -5.72 -13.42
N TYR A 41 -4.76 -4.61 -14.08
CA TYR A 41 -4.22 -4.29 -15.41
C TYR A 41 -2.84 -3.61 -15.38
N PHE A 42 -2.38 -3.16 -14.22
CA PHE A 42 -1.03 -2.65 -14.07
C PHE A 42 -0.03 -3.82 -14.03
N GLU A 43 1.11 -3.68 -14.70
CA GLU A 43 2.10 -4.75 -14.83
C GLU A 43 3.22 -4.65 -13.79
N ASN A 44 3.76 -3.45 -13.60
CA ASN A 44 4.91 -3.19 -12.74
C ASN A 44 4.48 -2.48 -11.43
N ILE A 45 3.83 -3.24 -10.56
CA ILE A 45 3.29 -2.71 -9.30
C ILE A 45 4.35 -2.77 -8.20
N VAL A 46 4.46 -1.70 -7.43
CA VAL A 46 5.23 -1.64 -6.19
C VAL A 46 4.30 -1.35 -5.01
N CYS A 47 4.29 -2.25 -4.03
CA CYS A 47 3.58 -2.10 -2.75
C CYS A 47 4.59 -1.66 -1.68
N ILE A 48 4.40 -0.46 -1.12
CA ILE A 48 5.25 0.09 -0.04
C ILE A 48 4.46 0.02 1.26
N CYS A 49 4.99 -0.66 2.27
CA CYS A 49 4.34 -0.90 3.57
C CYS A 49 2.93 -1.51 3.45
N ALA A 50 2.68 -2.26 2.37
CA ALA A 50 1.39 -2.90 2.10
C ALA A 50 1.56 -4.40 1.77
N PRO A 51 2.16 -5.19 2.68
CA PRO A 51 2.57 -6.56 2.37
C PRO A 51 1.40 -7.51 2.15
N THR A 52 0.26 -7.33 2.85
CA THR A 52 -0.94 -8.13 2.61
C THR A 52 -1.55 -7.89 1.24
N LEU A 53 -1.38 -6.68 0.71
CA LEU A 53 -1.83 -6.37 -0.65
C LEU A 53 -0.91 -7.02 -1.69
N ALA A 54 0.40 -6.99 -1.49
CA ALA A 54 1.35 -7.70 -2.35
C ALA A 54 1.08 -9.21 -2.36
N ASP A 55 0.80 -9.79 -1.19
CA ASP A 55 0.39 -11.20 -1.06
C ASP A 55 -0.91 -11.49 -1.83
N ALA A 56 -1.89 -10.59 -1.76
CA ALA A 56 -3.14 -10.73 -2.51
C ALA A 56 -2.93 -10.73 -4.03
N PHE A 57 -2.11 -9.82 -4.58
CA PHE A 57 -1.75 -9.84 -6.00
C PHE A 57 -1.10 -11.17 -6.41
N TRP A 58 -0.15 -11.66 -5.60
CA TRP A 58 0.55 -12.90 -5.87
C TRP A 58 -0.38 -14.12 -5.84
N ARG A 59 -1.17 -14.27 -4.76
CA ARG A 59 -2.01 -15.46 -4.57
C ARG A 59 -3.17 -15.54 -5.56
N PHE A 60 -3.86 -14.41 -5.78
CA PHE A 60 -5.10 -14.41 -6.55
C PHE A 60 -4.91 -14.13 -8.03
N LEU A 61 -4.00 -13.24 -8.38
CA LEU A 61 -3.75 -12.86 -9.76
C LEU A 61 -2.49 -13.50 -10.34
N LYS A 62 -1.73 -14.27 -9.54
CA LYS A 62 -0.43 -14.84 -9.92
C LYS A 62 0.53 -13.77 -10.43
N LYS A 63 0.41 -12.56 -9.86
CA LYS A 63 1.18 -11.40 -10.27
C LYS A 63 2.28 -11.12 -9.25
N ASP A 64 3.54 -11.19 -9.71
CA ASP A 64 4.72 -10.87 -8.91
C ASP A 64 4.88 -9.36 -8.82
N VAL A 65 4.48 -8.78 -7.69
CA VAL A 65 4.65 -7.36 -7.40
C VAL A 65 5.82 -7.15 -6.43
N TYR A 66 6.50 -6.02 -6.54
CA TYR A 66 7.49 -5.67 -5.51
C TYR A 66 6.78 -5.34 -4.21
N CYS A 67 7.24 -5.98 -3.13
CA CYS A 67 6.78 -5.71 -1.76
C CYS A 67 7.95 -5.14 -0.96
N ILE A 68 7.82 -3.90 -0.51
CA ILE A 68 8.83 -3.19 0.26
C ILE A 68 8.29 -3.01 1.68
N ASP A 69 8.86 -3.73 2.63
CA ASP A 69 8.42 -3.70 4.03
C ASP A 69 9.56 -4.11 4.97
N ILE A 70 9.44 -3.77 6.24
CA ILE A 70 10.34 -4.23 7.32
C ILE A 70 9.89 -5.57 7.94
N ASP A 71 8.71 -6.06 7.57
CA ASP A 71 8.11 -7.26 8.14
C ASP A 71 8.56 -8.52 7.40
N ASP A 72 9.58 -9.17 7.93
CA ASP A 72 10.16 -10.39 7.36
C ASP A 72 9.20 -11.59 7.25
N ARG A 73 8.01 -11.51 7.87
CA ARG A 73 6.99 -12.55 7.71
C ARG A 73 6.50 -12.70 6.28
N PHE A 74 6.73 -11.69 5.44
CA PHE A 74 6.36 -11.67 4.02
C PHE A 74 7.52 -11.98 3.08
N ASN A 75 8.69 -12.41 3.60
CA ASN A 75 9.88 -12.74 2.80
C ASN A 75 9.69 -13.94 1.83
N TYR A 76 8.58 -14.66 1.94
CA TYR A 76 8.19 -15.70 0.99
C TYR A 76 7.67 -15.15 -0.35
N LEU A 77 7.36 -13.85 -0.43
CA LEU A 77 6.92 -13.22 -1.68
C LEU A 77 8.09 -13.11 -2.66
N PRO A 78 7.90 -13.46 -3.95
CA PRO A 78 8.99 -13.55 -4.93
C PRO A 78 9.81 -12.28 -5.10
N LYS A 79 9.19 -11.11 -4.93
CA LYS A 79 9.83 -9.79 -5.06
C LYS A 79 9.77 -8.99 -3.75
N PHE A 80 9.93 -9.68 -2.62
CA PHE A 80 10.04 -9.01 -1.33
C PHE A 80 11.40 -8.31 -1.18
N ILE A 81 11.37 -7.08 -0.68
CA ILE A 81 12.56 -6.29 -0.34
C ILE A 81 12.42 -5.86 1.11
N HIS A 82 13.24 -6.42 1.99
CA HIS A 82 13.34 -5.92 3.36
C HIS A 82 13.94 -4.53 3.33
N CYS A 83 13.19 -3.53 3.80
CA CYS A 83 13.63 -2.15 3.73
C CYS A 83 12.92 -1.29 4.77
N ASN A 84 13.72 -0.57 5.55
CA ASN A 84 13.24 0.54 6.35
C ASN A 84 13.22 1.80 5.47
N ILE A 85 12.03 2.25 5.07
CA ILE A 85 11.85 3.36 4.11
C ILE A 85 12.44 4.71 4.56
N THR A 86 12.77 4.85 5.86
CA THR A 86 13.39 6.07 6.40
C THR A 86 14.91 6.02 6.48
N LYS A 87 15.52 4.84 6.36
CA LYS A 87 16.95 4.62 6.61
C LYS A 87 17.69 3.96 5.45
N ASP A 88 17.01 3.05 4.75
CA ASP A 88 17.66 2.18 3.79
C ASP A 88 17.59 2.77 2.37
N GLU A 89 18.56 2.36 1.56
CA GLU A 89 18.51 2.59 0.13
C GLU A 89 17.88 1.37 -0.56
N ILE A 90 17.09 1.65 -1.60
CA ILE A 90 16.47 0.63 -2.41
C ILE A 90 17.13 0.57 -3.79
N LYS A 91 17.30 -0.65 -4.30
CA LYS A 91 17.78 -0.89 -5.66
C LYS A 91 16.82 -1.82 -6.39
N PHE A 92 16.41 -1.39 -7.56
CA PHE A 92 15.68 -2.21 -8.53
C PHE A 92 16.60 -2.62 -9.68
N PRO A 93 16.24 -3.65 -10.48
CA PRO A 93 16.88 -3.87 -11.77
C PRO A 93 16.88 -2.58 -12.61
N ASN A 94 17.94 -2.35 -13.39
CA ASN A 94 18.15 -1.08 -14.12
C ASN A 94 17.01 -0.75 -15.07
N ASP A 95 16.42 -1.77 -15.70
CA ASP A 95 15.32 -1.70 -16.66
C ASP A 95 13.93 -1.65 -16.00
N PHE A 96 13.85 -1.89 -14.69
CA PHE A 96 12.58 -1.84 -13.97
C PHE A 96 12.05 -0.41 -13.89
N LYS A 97 10.83 -0.22 -14.37
CA LYS A 97 10.06 1.02 -14.24
C LYS A 97 8.68 0.66 -13.69
N PRO A 98 8.30 1.15 -12.51
CA PRO A 98 6.95 0.95 -12.01
C PRO A 98 5.92 1.69 -12.89
N ASP A 99 4.72 1.14 -13.00
CA ASP A 99 3.57 1.81 -13.59
C ASP A 99 2.51 2.15 -12.55
N LEU A 100 2.58 1.51 -11.37
CA LEU A 100 1.76 1.82 -10.20
C LEU A 100 2.57 1.66 -8.90
N ILE A 101 2.47 2.65 -8.03
CA ILE A 101 2.97 2.58 -6.65
C ILE A 101 1.77 2.66 -5.70
N ILE A 102 1.67 1.71 -4.77
CA ILE A 102 0.65 1.68 -3.72
C ILE A 102 1.34 1.77 -2.37
N VAL A 103 0.90 2.69 -1.53
CA VAL A 103 1.52 2.98 -0.24
C VAL A 103 0.47 2.89 0.87
N ASP A 104 0.73 2.11 1.89
CA ASP A 104 -0.06 2.08 3.13
C ASP A 104 0.90 2.20 4.33
N PRO A 105 1.42 3.40 4.59
CA PRO A 105 2.53 3.59 5.51
C PRO A 105 2.07 3.51 6.97
N PRO A 106 2.97 3.26 7.92
CA PRO A 106 2.66 3.44 9.34
C PRO A 106 2.23 4.88 9.59
N PHE A 107 1.04 5.07 10.20
CA PHE A 107 0.43 6.39 10.35
C PHE A 107 1.05 7.24 11.46
N PHE A 108 1.79 6.61 12.36
CA PHE A 108 2.45 7.25 13.47
C PHE A 108 3.97 7.08 13.36
N GLY A 109 4.70 8.14 13.64
CA GLY A 109 6.17 8.10 13.65
C GLY A 109 6.85 8.20 12.29
N LEU A 110 6.11 8.22 11.17
CA LEU A 110 6.65 8.45 9.83
C LEU A 110 6.46 9.91 9.40
N ASN A 111 7.57 10.55 9.02
CA ASN A 111 7.51 11.89 8.44
C ASN A 111 7.10 11.82 6.97
N LEU A 112 6.12 12.63 6.56
CA LEU A 112 5.63 12.69 5.18
C LEU A 112 6.73 13.07 4.15
N LYS A 113 7.72 13.88 4.56
CA LYS A 113 8.85 14.22 3.69
C LYS A 113 9.75 13.02 3.43
N ASP A 114 9.96 12.16 4.43
CA ASP A 114 10.74 10.93 4.25
C ASP A 114 10.00 9.96 3.34
N LEU A 115 8.67 9.85 3.51
CA LEU A 115 7.82 9.07 2.61
C LEU A 115 7.88 9.59 1.17
N LEU A 116 7.76 10.91 0.97
CA LEU A 116 7.90 11.53 -0.36
C LEU A 116 9.26 11.23 -0.98
N ASN A 117 10.35 11.41 -0.22
CA ASN A 117 11.70 11.12 -0.69
C ASN A 117 11.84 9.66 -1.13
N PHE A 118 11.23 8.74 -0.36
CA PHE A 118 11.27 7.33 -0.71
C PHE A 118 10.44 7.03 -1.98
N VAL A 119 9.23 7.57 -2.10
CA VAL A 119 8.40 7.46 -3.31
C VAL A 119 9.12 8.03 -4.52
N ASN A 120 9.81 9.16 -4.40
CA ASN A 120 10.61 9.76 -5.47
C ASN A 120 11.76 8.84 -5.91
N LYS A 121 12.44 8.16 -4.98
CA LYS A 121 13.46 7.14 -5.32
C LYS A 121 12.85 5.97 -6.11
N VAL A 122 11.72 5.44 -5.65
CA VAL A 122 11.02 4.32 -6.30
C VAL A 122 10.51 4.71 -7.69
N SER A 123 9.92 5.90 -7.83
CA SER A 123 9.40 6.41 -9.10
C SER A 123 10.49 6.94 -10.04
N LYS A 124 11.76 6.99 -9.61
CA LYS A 124 12.86 7.66 -10.32
C LYS A 124 12.55 9.14 -10.63
N ASN A 125 11.90 9.82 -9.68
CA ASN A 125 11.40 11.20 -9.77
C ASN A 125 10.35 11.42 -10.89
N ASP A 126 9.67 10.37 -11.34
CA ASP A 126 8.55 10.49 -12.26
C ASP A 126 7.27 10.81 -11.49
N ASN A 127 6.88 12.07 -11.41
CA ASN A 127 5.66 12.50 -10.73
C ASN A 127 4.37 12.22 -11.53
N LYS A 128 4.47 11.67 -12.74
CA LYS A 128 3.34 11.21 -13.56
C LYS A 128 2.99 9.74 -13.29
N ILE A 129 3.82 9.04 -12.51
CA ILE A 129 3.55 7.67 -12.07
C ILE A 129 2.15 7.59 -11.43
N LYS A 130 1.44 6.50 -11.66
CA LYS A 130 0.19 6.25 -10.93
C LYS A 130 0.52 5.95 -9.46
N LEU A 131 -0.03 6.75 -8.56
CA LEU A 131 0.25 6.70 -7.14
C LEU A 131 -1.06 6.59 -6.35
N ALA A 132 -1.12 5.61 -5.44
CA ALA A 132 -2.22 5.43 -4.50
C ALA A 132 -1.65 5.39 -3.07
N ILE A 133 -2.13 6.25 -2.19
CA ILE A 133 -1.68 6.34 -0.78
C ILE A 133 -2.88 6.22 0.15
N GLY A 134 -2.87 5.19 1.02
CA GLY A 134 -3.75 5.13 2.18
C GLY A 134 -3.24 6.05 3.28
N TYR A 135 -4.05 6.97 3.79
CA TYR A 135 -3.60 7.88 4.85
C TYR A 135 -4.75 8.38 5.74
N LEU A 136 -4.37 9.05 6.84
CA LEU A 136 -5.31 9.62 7.79
C LEU A 136 -5.99 10.87 7.21
N ILE A 137 -7.32 10.91 7.19
CA ILE A 137 -8.10 12.05 6.66
C ILE A 137 -7.78 13.35 7.41
N ARG A 138 -7.56 13.29 8.72
CA ARG A 138 -7.18 14.47 9.51
C ARG A 138 -5.86 15.11 9.09
N GLU A 139 -4.99 14.35 8.39
CA GLU A 139 -3.69 14.79 7.88
C GLU A 139 -3.71 15.11 6.38
N GLU A 140 -4.89 15.09 5.75
CA GLU A 140 -5.06 15.32 4.31
C GLU A 140 -4.34 16.54 3.80
N LYS A 141 -4.54 17.69 4.48
CA LYS A 141 -3.90 18.94 4.08
C LYS A 141 -2.37 18.81 4.03
N ASN A 142 -1.77 18.17 5.03
CA ASN A 142 -0.32 17.96 5.10
C ASN A 142 0.14 17.00 4.01
N LEU A 143 -0.63 15.92 3.75
CA LEU A 143 -0.36 14.97 2.69
C LEU A 143 -0.37 15.66 1.32
N LEU A 144 -1.44 16.40 0.99
CA LEU A 144 -1.61 17.05 -0.31
C LEU A 144 -0.56 18.15 -0.55
N ILE A 145 -0.17 18.91 0.49
CA ILE A 145 0.91 19.89 0.39
C ILE A 145 2.25 19.19 0.14
N THR A 146 2.54 18.09 0.86
CA THR A 146 3.80 17.37 0.72
C THR A 146 3.92 16.72 -0.65
N PHE A 147 2.85 16.09 -1.14
CA PHE A 147 2.81 15.40 -2.43
C PHE A 147 2.22 16.25 -3.57
N LYS A 148 2.34 17.58 -3.48
CA LYS A 148 1.71 18.53 -4.44
C LYS A 148 2.03 18.24 -5.91
N ASP A 149 3.25 17.77 -6.20
CA ASP A 149 3.70 17.50 -7.57
C ASP A 149 3.08 16.21 -8.15
N TYR A 150 2.49 15.36 -7.30
CA TYR A 150 1.74 14.16 -7.73
C TYR A 150 0.27 14.42 -8.00
N ASN A 151 -0.28 15.58 -7.61
CA ASN A 151 -1.70 15.93 -7.81
C ASN A 151 -2.69 14.89 -7.22
N LEU A 152 -2.41 14.43 -6.00
CA LEU A 152 -3.29 13.50 -5.30
C LEU A 152 -4.65 14.12 -4.99
N GLN A 153 -5.71 13.30 -5.07
CA GLN A 153 -7.06 13.65 -4.66
C GLN A 153 -7.64 12.52 -3.83
N MET A 154 -8.49 12.86 -2.85
CA MET A 154 -9.22 11.86 -2.10
C MET A 154 -10.22 11.14 -3.00
N THR A 155 -10.35 9.83 -2.78
CA THR A 155 -11.33 9.00 -3.51
C THR A 155 -12.48 8.61 -2.60
N LYS A 156 -13.62 8.24 -3.20
CA LYS A 156 -14.78 7.64 -2.50
C LYS A 156 -14.53 6.21 -2.01
N PHE A 157 -13.29 5.72 -2.11
CA PHE A 157 -12.95 4.36 -1.71
C PHE A 157 -12.90 4.23 -0.18
N ASN A 158 -13.71 3.33 0.37
CA ASN A 158 -13.76 3.09 1.81
C ASN A 158 -12.61 2.18 2.26
N MET A 159 -11.77 2.68 3.15
CA MET A 159 -10.70 1.93 3.77
C MET A 159 -11.22 1.14 4.97
N GLU A 160 -10.94 -0.17 5.01
CA GLU A 160 -11.36 -1.05 6.09
C GLU A 160 -10.15 -1.90 6.52
N TYR A 161 -9.86 -1.91 7.83
CA TYR A 161 -8.73 -2.64 8.40
C TYR A 161 -9.21 -3.66 9.42
N ARG A 162 -8.73 -4.91 9.35
CA ARG A 162 -9.06 -5.98 10.30
C ARG A 162 -8.63 -5.68 11.74
N THR A 163 -7.52 -4.98 11.88
CA THR A 163 -6.88 -4.70 13.17
C THR A 163 -7.35 -3.39 13.80
N VAL A 164 -8.26 -2.69 13.13
CA VAL A 164 -8.82 -1.40 13.57
C VAL A 164 -10.31 -1.55 13.81
N ASP A 165 -10.81 -0.98 14.92
CA ASP A 165 -12.25 -0.93 15.19
C ASP A 165 -13.00 -0.25 14.03
N GLN A 166 -14.14 -0.84 13.63
CA GLN A 166 -14.93 -0.37 12.47
C GLN A 166 -15.36 1.09 12.60
N THR A 167 -15.63 1.58 13.82
CA THR A 167 -16.00 2.97 14.05
C THR A 167 -14.90 3.97 13.68
N LYS A 168 -13.67 3.50 13.57
CA LYS A 168 -12.49 4.29 13.23
C LYS A 168 -12.13 4.24 11.74
N TRP A 169 -12.75 3.36 10.93
CA TRP A 169 -12.44 3.25 9.49
C TRP A 169 -12.65 4.55 8.74
N LYS A 170 -13.65 5.34 9.13
CA LYS A 170 -13.91 6.68 8.59
C LYS A 170 -12.75 7.68 8.75
N ASN A 171 -11.73 7.34 9.54
CA ASN A 171 -10.56 8.21 9.74
C ASN A 171 -9.48 8.00 8.67
N TYR A 172 -9.66 7.03 7.77
CA TYR A 172 -8.70 6.65 6.74
C TYR A 172 -9.29 6.88 5.37
N GLY A 173 -8.50 7.48 4.49
CA GLY A 173 -8.86 7.72 3.09
C GLY A 173 -7.82 7.14 2.14
N MET A 174 -8.23 6.86 0.92
CA MET A 174 -7.34 6.52 -0.18
C MET A 174 -7.21 7.70 -1.11
N TYR A 175 -5.99 8.14 -1.34
CA TYR A 175 -5.64 9.28 -2.19
C TYR A 175 -4.93 8.78 -3.44
N THR A 176 -5.38 9.20 -4.62
CA THR A 176 -4.77 8.81 -5.89
C THR A 176 -4.62 10.00 -6.82
N ASN A 177 -3.73 9.90 -7.80
CA ASN A 177 -3.61 10.87 -8.89
C ASN A 177 -4.28 10.37 -10.18
N PHE A 178 -5.13 9.34 -10.08
CA PHE A 178 -5.84 8.74 -11.20
C PHE A 178 -7.13 8.07 -10.71
N GLU A 179 -8.09 7.91 -11.60
CA GLU A 179 -9.27 7.10 -11.35
C GLU A 179 -9.17 5.72 -12.00
N CYS A 180 -9.54 4.68 -11.28
CA CYS A 180 -9.56 3.31 -11.78
C CYS A 180 -10.51 2.44 -10.94
N GLY A 181 -11.37 1.67 -11.59
CA GLY A 181 -12.28 0.75 -10.89
C GLY A 181 -13.11 1.45 -9.81
N LYS A 182 -12.90 1.07 -8.56
CA LYS A 182 -13.59 1.63 -7.39
C LYS A 182 -13.00 2.96 -6.90
N PHE A 183 -11.85 3.36 -7.41
CA PHE A 183 -11.17 4.61 -7.02
C PHE A 183 -11.68 5.75 -7.89
N LYS A 184 -12.75 6.41 -7.45
CA LYS A 184 -13.37 7.59 -8.04
C LYS A 184 -13.18 8.76 -7.11
N PHE A 185 -12.88 9.93 -7.65
CA PHE A 185 -12.72 11.15 -6.85
C PHE A 185 -14.05 11.58 -6.20
N GLU A 186 -13.94 12.30 -5.09
CA GLU A 186 -15.08 12.91 -4.41
C GLU A 186 -15.74 14.02 -5.22
#